data_25c3d6debb083b4b4da51693cbfac200
#
_entry.id   25c3d6debb083b4b4da51693cbfac200
#
_cell.length_a   1.000
_cell.length_b   1.000
_cell.length_c   1.000
_cell.angle_alpha   90.00
_cell.angle_beta   90.00
_cell.angle_gamma   90.00
#
_symmetry.space_group_name_H-M   'P 1'
#
loop_
_entity.id
_entity.type
_entity.pdbx_description
1 polymer ?
#
loop_
_entity_poly.entity_id
_entity_poly.type
_entity_poly.pdbx_seq_one_letter_code
_entity_poly.pdbx_strand_id
1 'polypeptide(L)'
;IGFYAGRTHRIVPCPDCRLQPGVLNEIGNTLCAFFAEKGIHPYNEETGKGLVRHIFLRRGAHSGQIMVCLVCTRAKLPSAEELCTRLKEAFPDIVTILLNVNAKNTNVILGSETHTLYGQGYIEDTLCGVPVQLGPLSFYQVNTLAAEQLYGIAAEYAQLTPDDLLLDLYCGMGTIGLSMADHCRELVGVEIVPEAIESAKANAARMGAAVSAKSRFFCADAGQAATQLAAEGLHPDIVMLDP
;
A
#
# COMPACT_ATOMS: atom_id res chain seq x y z
N ILE A 1 -4.10 -5.84 21.38
CA ILE A 1 -3.10 -5.70 20.29
C ILE A 1 -1.86 -6.48 20.67
N GLY A 2 -1.23 -7.14 19.69
CA GLY A 2 -0.01 -7.90 19.92
C GLY A 2 0.34 -8.77 18.71
N PHE A 3 1.29 -9.66 18.93
CA PHE A 3 1.77 -10.62 17.95
C PHE A 3 1.28 -12.02 18.27
N TYR A 4 1.02 -12.84 17.26
CA TYR A 4 0.74 -14.26 17.47
C TYR A 4 2.00 -14.97 18.01
N ALA A 5 1.83 -15.73 19.08
CA ALA A 5 2.87 -16.67 19.50
C ALA A 5 3.07 -17.71 18.41
N GLY A 6 4.32 -18.07 18.12
CA GLY A 6 4.66 -18.95 17.02
C GLY A 6 3.81 -20.22 16.96
N ARG A 7 3.24 -20.52 15.80
CA ARG A 7 2.37 -21.68 15.52
C ARG A 7 1.09 -21.75 16.37
N THR A 8 0.59 -20.62 16.85
CA THR A 8 -0.67 -20.54 17.63
C THR A 8 -1.45 -19.30 17.23
N HIS A 9 -2.74 -19.22 17.65
CA HIS A 9 -3.56 -18.01 17.56
C HIS A 9 -3.57 -17.19 18.87
N ARG A 10 -2.69 -17.55 19.84
CA ARG A 10 -2.56 -16.82 21.10
C ARG A 10 -1.80 -15.52 20.87
N ILE A 11 -2.43 -14.40 21.22
CA ILE A 11 -1.82 -13.08 21.11
C ILE A 11 -0.89 -12.82 22.30
N VAL A 12 0.36 -12.47 22.03
CA VAL A 12 1.30 -11.89 22.99
C VAL A 12 1.09 -10.38 22.96
N PRO A 13 0.63 -9.75 24.04
CA PRO A 13 0.36 -8.32 24.06
C PRO A 13 1.61 -7.49 23.73
N CYS A 14 1.45 -6.50 22.86
CA CYS A 14 2.47 -5.52 22.50
C CYS A 14 1.80 -4.15 22.26
N PRO A 15 1.48 -3.42 23.34
CA PRO A 15 0.80 -2.12 23.19
C PRO A 15 1.74 -0.99 22.78
N ASP A 16 3.06 -1.21 22.86
CA ASP A 16 4.12 -0.24 22.53
C ASP A 16 5.16 -0.93 21.61
N CYS A 17 4.75 -1.19 20.37
CA CYS A 17 5.65 -1.75 19.36
C CYS A 17 6.63 -0.67 18.87
N ARG A 18 7.94 -0.93 19.00
CA ARG A 18 9.00 0.00 18.59
C ARG A 18 9.40 -0.10 17.12
N LEU A 19 8.81 -1.03 16.37
CA LEU A 19 9.03 -1.18 14.93
C LEU A 19 8.17 -0.23 14.09
N GLN A 20 7.19 0.41 14.72
CA GLN A 20 6.27 1.33 14.03
C GLN A 20 6.24 2.70 14.72
N PRO A 21 5.81 3.77 14.02
CA PRO A 21 5.59 5.09 14.63
C PRO A 21 4.66 5.02 15.84
N GLY A 22 5.02 5.73 16.95
CA GLY A 22 4.27 5.70 18.20
C GLY A 22 2.79 6.03 18.05
N VAL A 23 2.44 6.97 17.17
CA VAL A 23 1.05 7.33 16.86
C VAL A 23 0.19 6.14 16.42
N LEU A 24 0.77 5.16 15.72
CA LEU A 24 0.03 3.95 15.33
C LEU A 24 -0.28 3.05 16.53
N ASN A 25 0.61 3.00 17.55
CA ASN A 25 0.33 2.33 18.82
C ASN A 25 -0.82 3.03 19.55
N GLU A 26 -0.80 4.36 19.61
CA GLU A 26 -1.83 5.17 20.27
C GLU A 26 -3.19 4.97 19.62
N ILE A 27 -3.27 5.03 18.27
CA ILE A 27 -4.50 4.76 17.51
C ILE A 27 -5.02 3.35 17.80
N GLY A 28 -4.14 2.36 17.75
CA GLY A 28 -4.53 0.97 18.01
C GLY A 28 -5.05 0.78 19.44
N ASN A 29 -4.41 1.36 20.45
CA ASN A 29 -4.84 1.29 21.85
C ASN A 29 -6.18 2.03 22.05
N THR A 30 -6.37 3.19 21.40
CA THR A 30 -7.63 3.95 21.42
C THR A 30 -8.78 3.14 20.81
N LEU A 31 -8.53 2.47 19.69
CA LEU A 31 -9.51 1.56 19.08
C LEU A 31 -9.90 0.42 20.01
N CYS A 32 -8.94 -0.22 20.67
CA CYS A 32 -9.22 -1.29 21.62
C CYS A 32 -10.04 -0.81 22.81
N ALA A 33 -9.73 0.38 23.36
CA ALA A 33 -10.50 0.98 24.44
C ALA A 33 -11.94 1.29 24.01
N PHE A 34 -12.14 1.85 22.80
CA PHE A 34 -13.45 2.10 22.24
C PHE A 34 -14.25 0.81 22.05
N PHE A 35 -13.64 -0.23 21.51
CA PHE A 35 -14.33 -1.52 21.33
C PHE A 35 -14.76 -2.13 22.66
N ALA A 36 -13.92 -2.04 23.69
CA ALA A 36 -14.27 -2.49 25.03
C ALA A 36 -15.43 -1.69 25.63
N GLU A 37 -15.42 -0.34 25.49
CA GLU A 37 -16.49 0.55 25.95
C GLU A 37 -17.83 0.21 25.29
N LYS A 38 -17.83 -0.08 24.00
CA LYS A 38 -19.05 -0.36 23.21
C LYS A 38 -19.46 -1.84 23.21
N GLY A 39 -18.75 -2.71 23.90
CA GLY A 39 -19.03 -4.14 23.90
C GLY A 39 -18.83 -4.79 22.52
N ILE A 40 -17.94 -4.24 21.70
CA ILE A 40 -17.59 -4.79 20.39
C ILE A 40 -16.49 -5.83 20.59
N HIS A 41 -16.84 -7.10 20.43
CA HIS A 41 -15.91 -8.19 20.71
C HIS A 41 -14.95 -8.44 19.55
N PRO A 42 -13.65 -8.70 19.84
CA PRO A 42 -12.71 -9.18 18.85
C PRO A 42 -13.13 -10.57 18.35
N TYR A 43 -12.78 -10.86 17.10
CA TYR A 43 -13.03 -12.19 16.50
C TYR A 43 -12.13 -13.22 17.18
N ASN A 44 -12.73 -14.35 17.55
CA ASN A 44 -12.02 -15.48 18.09
C ASN A 44 -11.97 -16.57 17.01
N GLU A 45 -10.76 -16.91 16.57
CA GLU A 45 -10.50 -17.87 15.48
C GLU A 45 -10.95 -19.31 15.81
N GLU A 46 -10.96 -19.69 17.10
CA GLU A 46 -11.38 -21.02 17.54
C GLU A 46 -12.89 -21.19 17.55
N THR A 47 -13.60 -20.13 17.97
CA THR A 47 -15.07 -20.19 18.11
C THR A 47 -15.82 -19.61 16.91
N GLY A 48 -15.15 -18.90 16.03
CA GLY A 48 -15.74 -18.16 14.90
C GLY A 48 -16.64 -17.00 15.32
N LYS A 49 -16.55 -16.54 16.58
CA LYS A 49 -17.40 -15.46 17.13
C LYS A 49 -16.63 -14.16 17.29
N GLY A 50 -17.33 -13.04 17.18
CA GLY A 50 -16.78 -11.70 17.29
C GLY A 50 -16.87 -10.92 15.97
N LEU A 51 -16.53 -9.63 16.02
CA LEU A 51 -16.68 -8.74 14.88
C LEU A 51 -15.34 -8.29 14.30
N VAL A 52 -14.46 -7.73 15.11
CA VAL A 52 -13.20 -7.11 14.64
C VAL A 52 -12.10 -8.16 14.63
N ARG A 53 -11.55 -8.42 13.45
CA ARG A 53 -10.46 -9.38 13.25
C ARG A 53 -9.09 -8.72 13.35
N HIS A 54 -8.90 -7.63 12.60
CA HIS A 54 -7.63 -6.92 12.56
C HIS A 54 -7.85 -5.40 12.55
N ILE A 55 -6.84 -4.69 13.02
CA ILE A 55 -6.68 -3.25 12.84
C ILE A 55 -5.48 -3.09 11.91
N PHE A 56 -5.74 -2.67 10.68
CA PHE A 56 -4.71 -2.38 9.71
C PHE A 56 -4.50 -0.87 9.65
N LEU A 57 -3.28 -0.43 9.95
CA LEU A 57 -2.90 0.99 9.96
C LEU A 57 -1.82 1.22 8.91
N ARG A 58 -1.94 2.32 8.20
CA ARG A 58 -0.93 2.77 7.23
C ARG A 58 -0.65 4.24 7.45
N ARG A 59 0.62 4.61 7.43
CA ARG A 59 1.06 6.00 7.53
C ARG A 59 1.98 6.32 6.36
N GLY A 60 1.72 7.43 5.65
CA GLY A 60 2.65 7.98 4.67
C GLY A 60 3.93 8.46 5.37
N ALA A 61 5.08 8.11 4.81
CA ALA A 61 6.37 8.46 5.40
C ALA A 61 6.67 9.96 5.28
N HIS A 62 6.35 10.55 4.15
CA HIS A 62 6.56 11.97 3.85
C HIS A 62 5.32 12.82 4.16
N SER A 63 4.14 12.36 3.78
CA SER A 63 2.89 13.09 3.99
C SER A 63 2.43 13.12 5.45
N GLY A 64 2.79 12.08 6.23
CA GLY A 64 2.25 11.87 7.57
C GLY A 64 0.79 11.41 7.61
N GLN A 65 0.08 11.38 6.49
CA GLN A 65 -1.32 10.96 6.39
C GLN A 65 -1.52 9.55 6.92
N ILE A 66 -2.61 9.33 7.65
CA ILE A 66 -2.90 8.02 8.26
C ILE A 66 -4.21 7.46 7.71
N MET A 67 -4.16 6.18 7.34
CA MET A 67 -5.32 5.32 7.06
C MET A 67 -5.55 4.39 8.24
N VAL A 68 -6.80 4.30 8.67
CA VAL A 68 -7.31 3.28 9.59
C VAL A 68 -8.22 2.34 8.82
N CYS A 69 -7.89 1.05 8.77
CA CYS A 69 -8.74 0.04 8.15
C CYS A 69 -9.10 -1.04 9.17
N LEU A 70 -10.38 -1.12 9.51
CA LEU A 70 -10.91 -2.10 10.44
C LEU A 70 -11.35 -3.34 9.67
N VAL A 71 -10.70 -4.47 9.89
CA VAL A 71 -11.08 -5.73 9.25
C VAL A 71 -12.11 -6.42 10.12
N CYS A 72 -13.32 -6.57 9.60
CA CYS A 72 -14.48 -7.07 10.30
C CYS A 72 -15.07 -8.31 9.62
N THR A 73 -15.81 -9.12 10.36
CA THR A 73 -16.52 -10.29 9.82
C THR A 73 -17.77 -9.94 9.00
N ARG A 74 -18.22 -8.68 9.06
CA ARG A 74 -19.39 -8.17 8.34
C ARG A 74 -19.29 -6.67 8.09
N ALA A 75 -20.08 -6.15 7.13
CA ALA A 75 -20.04 -4.76 6.67
C ALA A 75 -20.65 -3.73 7.64
N LYS A 76 -21.04 -4.12 8.85
CA LYS A 76 -21.68 -3.22 9.82
C LYS A 76 -20.88 -3.16 11.13
N LEU A 77 -20.37 -1.98 11.43
CA LEU A 77 -19.70 -1.67 12.69
C LEU A 77 -20.67 -0.85 13.57
N PRO A 78 -21.00 -1.31 14.80
CA PRO A 78 -21.77 -0.50 15.74
C PRO A 78 -21.02 0.78 16.11
N SER A 79 -21.75 1.89 16.29
CA SER A 79 -21.19 3.20 16.68
C SER A 79 -20.08 3.72 15.75
N ALA A 80 -20.13 3.39 14.43
CA ALA A 80 -19.10 3.78 13.47
C ALA A 80 -18.93 5.31 13.36
N GLU A 81 -20.02 6.08 13.37
CA GLU A 81 -19.97 7.54 13.30
C GLU A 81 -19.26 8.14 14.52
N GLU A 82 -19.60 7.66 15.72
CA GLU A 82 -18.95 8.08 16.97
C GLU A 82 -17.45 7.73 16.96
N LEU A 83 -17.10 6.53 16.49
CA LEU A 83 -15.71 6.12 16.34
C LEU A 83 -14.95 7.07 15.41
N CYS A 84 -15.50 7.35 14.23
CA CYS A 84 -14.88 8.26 13.26
C CYS A 84 -14.68 9.67 13.87
N THR A 85 -15.65 10.19 14.59
CA THR A 85 -15.55 11.49 15.24
C THR A 85 -14.44 11.51 16.29
N ARG A 86 -14.42 10.54 17.21
CA ARG A 86 -13.39 10.44 18.26
C ARG A 86 -11.98 10.27 17.69
N LEU A 87 -11.82 9.44 16.66
CA LEU A 87 -10.51 9.24 16.03
C LEU A 87 -9.99 10.51 15.36
N LYS A 88 -10.84 11.23 14.64
CA LYS A 88 -10.47 12.49 13.96
C LYS A 88 -10.10 13.60 14.94
N GLU A 89 -10.82 13.70 16.05
CA GLU A 89 -10.54 14.69 17.11
C GLU A 89 -9.22 14.39 17.81
N ALA A 90 -8.94 13.10 18.08
CA ALA A 90 -7.70 12.69 18.77
C ALA A 90 -6.48 12.65 17.85
N PHE A 91 -6.66 12.34 16.56
CA PHE A 91 -5.60 12.11 15.59
C PHE A 91 -5.90 12.83 14.26
N PRO A 92 -5.59 14.13 14.15
CA PRO A 92 -5.92 14.96 12.97
C PRO A 92 -5.29 14.45 11.66
N ASP A 93 -4.19 13.69 11.74
CA ASP A 93 -3.50 13.12 10.58
C ASP A 93 -4.28 11.94 9.94
N ILE A 94 -5.34 11.45 10.59
CA ILE A 94 -6.22 10.44 10.00
C ILE A 94 -7.07 11.08 8.90
N VAL A 95 -6.73 10.78 7.66
CA VAL A 95 -7.44 11.30 6.46
C VAL A 95 -8.49 10.32 5.93
N THR A 96 -8.42 9.04 6.31
CA THR A 96 -9.40 8.04 5.89
C THR A 96 -9.57 6.92 6.90
N ILE A 97 -10.81 6.46 7.06
CA ILE A 97 -11.20 5.33 7.91
C ILE A 97 -12.04 4.38 7.07
N LEU A 98 -11.63 3.12 7.04
CA LEU A 98 -12.21 2.07 6.21
C LEU A 98 -12.72 0.91 7.08
N LEU A 99 -13.70 0.21 6.57
CA LEU A 99 -14.15 -1.09 7.04
C LEU A 99 -13.95 -2.10 5.91
N ASN A 100 -13.06 -3.04 6.12
CA ASN A 100 -12.85 -4.16 5.20
C ASN A 100 -13.58 -5.41 5.72
N VAL A 101 -14.25 -6.13 4.84
CA VAL A 101 -15.03 -7.31 5.19
C VAL A 101 -14.24 -8.57 4.88
N ASN A 102 -13.90 -9.32 5.93
CA ASN A 102 -13.31 -10.63 5.80
C ASN A 102 -14.03 -11.63 6.72
N ALA A 103 -15.04 -12.30 6.17
CA ALA A 103 -15.82 -13.32 6.86
C ALA A 103 -15.24 -14.74 6.68
N LYS A 104 -14.20 -14.92 5.85
CA LYS A 104 -13.65 -16.24 5.52
C LYS A 104 -12.72 -16.74 6.63
N ASN A 105 -12.73 -18.04 6.85
CA ASN A 105 -11.71 -18.70 7.68
C ASN A 105 -10.43 -18.86 6.86
N THR A 106 -9.54 -17.87 6.93
CA THR A 106 -8.32 -17.77 6.13
C THR A 106 -7.26 -16.96 6.87
N ASN A 107 -5.99 -17.20 6.55
CA ASN A 107 -4.86 -16.41 7.04
C ASN A 107 -4.68 -15.08 6.29
N VAL A 108 -5.46 -14.84 5.23
CA VAL A 108 -5.45 -13.55 4.52
C VAL A 108 -6.10 -12.50 5.41
N ILE A 109 -5.42 -11.39 5.63
CA ILE A 109 -5.89 -10.33 6.53
C ILE A 109 -7.05 -9.56 5.92
N LEU A 110 -6.87 -9.03 4.70
CA LEU A 110 -7.85 -8.19 4.02
C LEU A 110 -8.78 -9.04 3.12
N GLY A 111 -10.07 -8.78 3.20
CA GLY A 111 -11.05 -9.29 2.25
C GLY A 111 -11.13 -8.42 1.00
N SER A 112 -11.94 -8.84 0.03
CA SER A 112 -12.12 -8.12 -1.25
C SER A 112 -13.09 -6.95 -1.18
N GLU A 113 -13.94 -6.89 -0.15
CA GLU A 113 -14.95 -5.84 0.02
C GLU A 113 -14.48 -4.80 1.03
N THR A 114 -14.48 -3.52 0.63
CA THR A 114 -14.09 -2.41 1.51
C THR A 114 -15.08 -1.27 1.41
N HIS A 115 -15.49 -0.75 2.57
CA HIS A 115 -16.40 0.40 2.71
C HIS A 115 -15.65 1.58 3.32
N THR A 116 -15.80 2.76 2.75
CA THR A 116 -15.26 3.99 3.32
C THR A 116 -16.23 4.52 4.38
N LEU A 117 -15.75 4.60 5.64
CA LEU A 117 -16.49 5.21 6.74
C LEU A 117 -16.21 6.71 6.83
N TYR A 118 -14.99 7.13 6.46
CA TYR A 118 -14.58 8.53 6.43
C TYR A 118 -13.46 8.73 5.40
N GLY A 119 -13.41 9.89 4.74
CA GLY A 119 -12.35 10.30 3.82
C GLY A 119 -12.49 9.70 2.42
N GLN A 120 -11.38 9.60 1.69
CA GLN A 120 -11.36 9.26 0.27
C GLN A 120 -11.11 7.77 -0.01
N GLY A 121 -10.78 6.97 1.01
CA GLY A 121 -10.48 5.55 0.84
C GLY A 121 -8.99 5.24 0.59
N TYR A 122 -8.16 6.26 0.55
CA TYR A 122 -6.71 6.16 0.37
C TYR A 122 -5.97 7.25 1.15
N ILE A 123 -4.66 7.10 1.29
CA ILE A 123 -3.73 8.14 1.69
C ILE A 123 -2.85 8.51 0.51
N GLU A 124 -2.30 9.72 0.54
CA GLU A 124 -1.29 10.19 -0.41
C GLU A 124 0.08 10.17 0.25
N ASP A 125 1.10 9.83 -0.53
CA ASP A 125 2.50 9.89 -0.11
C ASP A 125 3.40 10.14 -1.32
N THR A 126 4.70 10.21 -1.10
CA THR A 126 5.71 10.25 -2.15
C THR A 126 6.78 9.19 -1.91
N LEU A 127 7.33 8.62 -2.98
CA LEU A 127 8.48 7.72 -2.94
C LEU A 127 9.46 8.13 -4.04
N CYS A 128 10.65 8.56 -3.68
CA CYS A 128 11.63 9.13 -4.61
C CYS A 128 11.04 10.23 -5.52
N GLY A 129 10.17 11.09 -4.96
CA GLY A 129 9.50 12.15 -5.72
C GLY A 129 8.28 11.71 -6.55
N VAL A 130 8.00 10.40 -6.65
CA VAL A 130 6.82 9.87 -7.32
C VAL A 130 5.60 10.00 -6.41
N PRO A 131 4.58 10.80 -6.77
CA PRO A 131 3.35 10.92 -5.99
C PRO A 131 2.51 9.64 -6.12
N VAL A 132 2.13 9.06 -4.97
CA VAL A 132 1.37 7.81 -4.93
C VAL A 132 0.08 7.95 -4.13
N GLN A 133 -0.96 7.23 -4.53
CA GLN A 133 -2.16 7.00 -3.73
C GLN A 133 -2.19 5.56 -3.26
N LEU A 134 -2.33 5.38 -1.95
CA LEU A 134 -2.23 4.09 -1.28
C LEU A 134 -3.56 3.71 -0.66
N GLY A 135 -4.25 2.77 -1.28
CA GLY A 135 -5.41 2.10 -0.72
C GLY A 135 -5.01 0.98 0.25
N PRO A 136 -5.97 0.27 0.85
CA PRO A 136 -5.69 -0.80 1.80
C PRO A 136 -4.96 -1.99 1.16
N LEU A 137 -5.22 -2.28 -0.12
CA LEU A 137 -4.63 -3.40 -0.86
C LEU A 137 -3.38 -3.02 -1.65
N SER A 138 -3.03 -1.72 -1.74
CA SER A 138 -1.84 -1.29 -2.46
C SER A 138 -0.57 -1.84 -1.79
N PHE A 139 0.32 -2.44 -2.57
CA PHE A 139 1.68 -2.72 -2.10
C PHE A 139 2.43 -1.39 -1.95
N TYR A 140 3.21 -1.26 -0.90
CA TYR A 140 4.08 -0.10 -0.68
C TYR A 140 5.24 -0.50 0.22
N GLN A 141 6.42 0.02 -0.07
CA GLN A 141 7.64 -0.26 0.69
C GLN A 141 7.51 0.26 2.13
N VAL A 142 7.41 -0.65 3.09
CA VAL A 142 7.16 -0.33 4.52
C VAL A 142 8.29 0.53 5.10
N ASN A 143 9.54 0.24 4.72
CA ASN A 143 10.70 1.06 5.07
C ASN A 143 11.01 2.02 3.91
N THR A 144 10.20 3.07 3.78
CA THR A 144 10.27 4.04 2.69
C THR A 144 11.66 4.66 2.56
N LEU A 145 12.29 5.07 3.67
CA LEU A 145 13.61 5.70 3.63
C LEU A 145 14.70 4.75 3.11
N ALA A 146 14.66 3.48 3.49
CA ALA A 146 15.60 2.49 2.96
C ALA A 146 15.31 2.18 1.47
N ALA A 147 14.03 2.15 1.08
CA ALA A 147 13.66 1.96 -0.32
C ALA A 147 14.16 3.14 -1.18
N GLU A 148 14.06 4.37 -0.71
CA GLU A 148 14.58 5.55 -1.41
C GLU A 148 16.09 5.51 -1.60
N GLN A 149 16.82 5.06 -0.57
CA GLN A 149 18.27 4.84 -0.70
C GLN A 149 18.59 3.76 -1.74
N LEU A 150 17.86 2.64 -1.71
CA LEU A 150 18.03 1.56 -2.69
C LEU A 150 17.75 2.03 -4.12
N TYR A 151 16.66 2.77 -4.32
CA TYR A 151 16.30 3.30 -5.64
C TYR A 151 17.31 4.34 -6.13
N GLY A 152 17.86 5.17 -5.22
CA GLY A 152 18.95 6.09 -5.54
C GLY A 152 20.20 5.36 -6.04
N ILE A 153 20.62 4.28 -5.35
CA ILE A 153 21.73 3.42 -5.77
C ILE A 153 21.45 2.75 -7.13
N ALA A 154 20.23 2.26 -7.33
CA ALA A 154 19.83 1.67 -8.60
C ALA A 154 19.91 2.69 -9.75
N ALA A 155 19.48 3.93 -9.52
CA ALA A 155 19.59 5.03 -10.48
C ALA A 155 21.05 5.38 -10.81
N GLU A 156 21.93 5.40 -9.79
CA GLU A 156 23.36 5.63 -10.00
C GLU A 156 24.00 4.52 -10.88
N TYR A 157 23.63 3.27 -10.67
CA TYR A 157 24.12 2.17 -11.49
C TYR A 157 23.53 2.15 -12.90
N ALA A 158 22.29 2.57 -13.06
CA ALA A 158 21.62 2.65 -14.36
C ALA A 158 22.29 3.66 -15.30
N GLN A 159 22.86 4.76 -14.80
CA GLN A 159 23.51 5.83 -15.58
C GLN A 159 22.67 6.26 -16.80
N LEU A 160 21.37 6.37 -16.62
CA LEU A 160 20.41 6.69 -17.67
C LEU A 160 20.74 8.03 -18.34
N THR A 161 20.60 8.04 -19.66
CA THR A 161 20.69 9.23 -20.50
C THR A 161 19.34 9.55 -21.13
N PRO A 162 19.11 10.79 -21.63
CA PRO A 162 17.86 11.15 -22.31
C PRO A 162 17.56 10.36 -23.61
N ASP A 163 18.49 9.56 -24.11
CA ASP A 163 18.31 8.72 -25.30
C ASP A 163 17.91 7.28 -24.95
N ASP A 164 18.00 6.88 -23.69
CA ASP A 164 17.83 5.51 -23.26
C ASP A 164 16.34 5.12 -23.12
N LEU A 165 16.07 3.84 -23.37
CA LEU A 165 14.83 3.16 -23.06
C LEU A 165 15.03 2.34 -21.79
N LEU A 166 14.24 2.65 -20.73
CA LEU A 166 14.21 1.91 -19.48
C LEU A 166 13.06 0.90 -19.50
N LEU A 167 13.37 -0.37 -19.25
CA LEU A 167 12.40 -1.43 -19.02
C LEU A 167 12.36 -1.79 -17.54
N ASP A 168 11.21 -1.62 -16.90
CA ASP A 168 10.95 -1.95 -15.49
C ASP A 168 10.06 -3.20 -15.45
N LEU A 169 10.65 -4.37 -15.19
CA LEU A 169 9.92 -5.64 -15.04
C LEU A 169 9.54 -5.85 -13.58
N TYR A 170 8.32 -6.33 -13.36
CA TYR A 170 7.68 -6.39 -12.04
C TYR A 170 7.46 -5.00 -11.44
N CYS A 171 7.07 -4.04 -12.28
CA CYS A 171 7.07 -2.62 -11.92
C CYS A 171 6.08 -2.24 -10.80
N GLY A 172 5.15 -3.12 -10.43
CA GLY A 172 4.14 -2.81 -9.43
C GLY A 172 3.36 -1.54 -9.81
N MET A 173 3.30 -0.57 -8.91
CA MET A 173 2.71 0.75 -9.16
C MET A 173 3.66 1.73 -9.87
N GLY A 174 4.76 1.22 -10.44
CA GLY A 174 5.69 1.95 -11.28
C GLY A 174 6.70 2.82 -10.53
N THR A 175 6.85 2.69 -9.22
CA THR A 175 7.64 3.65 -8.42
C THR A 175 9.11 3.66 -8.75
N ILE A 176 9.73 2.51 -9.08
CA ILE A 176 11.15 2.44 -9.46
C ILE A 176 11.36 3.12 -10.80
N GLY A 177 10.69 2.66 -11.85
CA GLY A 177 10.85 3.23 -13.19
C GLY A 177 10.47 4.71 -13.24
N LEU A 178 9.37 5.10 -12.60
CA LEU A 178 8.92 6.50 -12.57
C LEU A 178 9.88 7.42 -11.84
N SER A 179 10.58 6.95 -10.79
CA SER A 179 11.59 7.76 -10.10
C SER A 179 12.77 8.15 -11.00
N MET A 180 13.00 7.39 -12.07
CA MET A 180 14.06 7.63 -13.04
C MET A 180 13.54 8.18 -14.38
N ALA A 181 12.22 8.33 -14.52
CA ALA A 181 11.60 8.68 -15.80
C ALA A 181 12.11 9.99 -16.40
N ASP A 182 12.50 10.98 -15.59
CA ASP A 182 13.03 12.24 -16.11
C ASP A 182 14.40 12.11 -16.78
N HIS A 183 15.12 11.01 -16.53
CA HIS A 183 16.46 10.74 -17.04
C HIS A 183 16.50 9.84 -18.28
N CYS A 184 15.35 9.33 -18.77
CA CYS A 184 15.29 8.46 -19.95
C CYS A 184 14.38 9.03 -21.04
N ARG A 185 14.54 8.53 -22.28
CA ARG A 185 13.66 8.84 -23.41
C ARG A 185 12.28 8.24 -23.24
N GLU A 186 12.24 6.99 -22.78
CA GLU A 186 11.02 6.21 -22.67
C GLU A 186 11.12 5.24 -21.48
N LEU A 187 10.01 5.08 -20.77
CA LEU A 187 9.82 4.08 -19.71
C LEU A 187 8.78 3.05 -20.18
N VAL A 188 9.14 1.78 -20.08
CA VAL A 188 8.23 0.65 -20.27
C VAL A 188 8.14 -0.13 -18.96
N GLY A 189 6.97 -0.19 -18.35
CA GLY A 189 6.69 -0.97 -17.13
C GLY A 189 5.85 -2.20 -17.44
N VAL A 190 6.19 -3.33 -16.84
CA VAL A 190 5.45 -4.60 -16.96
C VAL A 190 5.12 -5.15 -15.57
N GLU A 191 3.85 -5.48 -15.35
CA GLU A 191 3.34 -6.04 -14.10
C GLU A 191 2.16 -6.97 -14.40
N ILE A 192 2.04 -8.06 -13.64
CA ILE A 192 0.97 -9.03 -13.85
C ILE A 192 -0.35 -8.63 -13.17
N VAL A 193 -0.29 -7.75 -12.16
CA VAL A 193 -1.46 -7.31 -11.37
C VAL A 193 -2.13 -6.11 -12.04
N PRO A 194 -3.37 -6.25 -12.56
CA PRO A 194 -4.06 -5.17 -13.28
C PRO A 194 -4.21 -3.88 -12.46
N GLU A 195 -4.54 -3.99 -11.18
CA GLU A 195 -4.75 -2.84 -10.28
C GLU A 195 -3.45 -2.07 -10.05
N ALA A 196 -2.31 -2.75 -10.05
CA ALA A 196 -0.99 -2.11 -9.94
C ALA A 196 -0.66 -1.33 -11.22
N ILE A 197 -0.97 -1.87 -12.40
CA ILE A 197 -0.82 -1.17 -13.68
C ILE A 197 -1.68 0.10 -13.74
N GLU A 198 -2.94 0.04 -13.30
CA GLU A 198 -3.78 1.25 -13.25
C GLU A 198 -3.20 2.30 -12.27
N SER A 199 -2.63 1.84 -11.16
CA SER A 199 -1.93 2.71 -10.22
C SER A 199 -0.66 3.33 -10.85
N ALA A 200 0.12 2.56 -11.62
CA ALA A 200 1.31 3.05 -12.31
C ALA A 200 0.97 4.15 -13.34
N LYS A 201 -0.07 3.94 -14.16
CA LYS A 201 -0.58 4.93 -15.12
C LYS A 201 -1.04 6.21 -14.40
N ALA A 202 -1.78 6.06 -13.29
CA ALA A 202 -2.25 7.18 -12.50
C ALA A 202 -1.08 7.95 -11.84
N ASN A 203 -0.06 7.25 -11.35
CA ASN A 203 1.15 7.87 -10.80
C ASN A 203 1.93 8.65 -11.86
N ALA A 204 2.12 8.06 -13.06
CA ALA A 204 2.73 8.76 -14.19
C ALA A 204 1.97 10.04 -14.56
N ALA A 205 0.63 9.99 -14.59
CA ALA A 205 -0.21 11.14 -14.85
C ALA A 205 -0.06 12.24 -13.79
N ARG A 206 0.09 11.88 -12.50
CA ARG A 206 0.34 12.84 -11.41
C ARG A 206 1.70 13.51 -11.50
N MET A 207 2.71 12.84 -12.06
CA MET A 207 4.02 13.43 -12.32
C MET A 207 3.98 14.45 -13.48
N GLY A 208 2.90 14.45 -14.26
CA GLY A 208 2.67 15.42 -15.33
C GLY A 208 2.65 14.84 -16.73
N ALA A 209 2.19 15.63 -17.68
CA ALA A 209 1.94 15.19 -19.04
C ALA A 209 3.21 14.67 -19.77
N ALA A 210 4.37 15.27 -19.49
CA ALA A 210 5.63 14.86 -20.10
C ALA A 210 6.04 13.44 -19.70
N VAL A 211 5.95 13.10 -18.40
CA VAL A 211 6.26 11.77 -17.89
C VAL A 211 5.23 10.77 -18.37
N SER A 212 3.94 11.13 -18.30
CA SER A 212 2.86 10.26 -18.75
C SER A 212 2.98 9.90 -20.24
N ALA A 213 3.36 10.85 -21.08
CA ALA A 213 3.48 10.64 -22.54
C ALA A 213 4.61 9.68 -22.93
N LYS A 214 5.68 9.59 -22.14
CA LYS A 214 6.83 8.71 -22.39
C LYS A 214 6.83 7.41 -21.59
N SER A 215 5.78 7.19 -20.77
CA SER A 215 5.65 5.99 -19.92
C SER A 215 4.55 5.09 -20.46
N ARG A 216 4.90 3.83 -20.75
CA ARG A 216 3.96 2.80 -21.20
C ARG A 216 3.92 1.66 -20.18
N PHE A 217 2.73 1.21 -19.81
CA PHE A 217 2.55 0.14 -18.82
C PHE A 217 1.71 -1.00 -19.40
N PHE A 218 2.20 -2.23 -19.26
CA PHE A 218 1.61 -3.45 -19.77
C PHE A 218 1.25 -4.41 -18.66
N CYS A 219 -0.01 -4.89 -18.67
CA CYS A 219 -0.46 -5.93 -17.75
C CYS A 219 -0.15 -7.30 -18.37
N ALA A 220 0.97 -7.92 -17.96
CA ALA A 220 1.40 -9.20 -18.50
C ALA A 220 2.39 -9.89 -17.53
N ASP A 221 2.59 -11.20 -17.75
CA ASP A 221 3.73 -11.92 -17.16
C ASP A 221 5.04 -11.36 -17.73
N ALA A 222 6.01 -11.09 -16.84
CA ALA A 222 7.26 -10.43 -17.22
C ALA A 222 8.06 -11.19 -18.30
N GLY A 223 8.13 -12.54 -18.22
CA GLY A 223 8.84 -13.37 -19.20
C GLY A 223 8.17 -13.37 -20.57
N GLN A 224 6.82 -13.44 -20.60
CA GLN A 224 6.04 -13.38 -21.83
C GLN A 224 6.13 -11.99 -22.46
N ALA A 225 6.00 -10.93 -21.65
CA ALA A 225 6.12 -9.56 -22.12
C ALA A 225 7.50 -9.26 -22.68
N ALA A 226 8.58 -9.66 -22.01
CA ALA A 226 9.95 -9.46 -22.50
C ALA A 226 10.15 -10.12 -23.87
N THR A 227 9.64 -11.34 -24.06
CA THR A 227 9.71 -12.07 -25.32
C THR A 227 8.92 -11.35 -26.42
N GLN A 228 7.71 -10.89 -26.11
CA GLN A 228 6.85 -10.19 -27.07
C GLN A 228 7.46 -8.84 -27.45
N LEU A 229 7.89 -8.03 -26.48
CA LEU A 229 8.49 -6.72 -26.72
C LEU A 229 9.76 -6.83 -27.58
N ALA A 230 10.60 -7.86 -27.32
CA ALA A 230 11.76 -8.13 -28.15
C ALA A 230 11.37 -8.51 -29.61
N ALA A 231 10.33 -9.32 -29.80
CA ALA A 231 9.81 -9.67 -31.12
C ALA A 231 9.23 -8.46 -31.87
N GLU A 232 8.69 -7.47 -31.16
CA GLU A 232 8.21 -6.20 -31.69
C GLU A 232 9.34 -5.20 -31.97
N GLY A 233 10.61 -5.58 -31.70
CA GLY A 233 11.79 -4.75 -31.96
C GLY A 233 12.10 -3.75 -30.85
N LEU A 234 11.54 -3.93 -29.64
CA LEU A 234 11.90 -3.13 -28.49
C LEU A 234 13.25 -3.63 -27.93
N HIS A 235 14.23 -2.75 -27.91
CA HIS A 235 15.57 -3.00 -27.37
C HIS A 235 15.83 -2.04 -26.22
N PRO A 236 15.58 -2.45 -24.95
CA PRO A 236 15.86 -1.59 -23.80
C PRO A 236 17.38 -1.45 -23.63
N ASP A 237 17.80 -0.22 -23.29
CA ASP A 237 19.19 0.07 -22.94
C ASP A 237 19.47 -0.35 -21.50
N ILE A 238 18.48 -0.18 -20.62
CA ILE A 238 18.55 -0.55 -19.19
C ILE A 238 17.31 -1.39 -18.83
N VAL A 239 17.53 -2.41 -18.00
CA VAL A 239 16.48 -3.25 -17.44
C VAL A 239 16.55 -3.22 -15.92
N MET A 240 15.46 -2.86 -15.27
CA MET A 240 15.25 -2.99 -13.82
C MET A 240 14.47 -4.26 -13.50
N LEU A 241 14.90 -4.98 -12.47
CA LEU A 241 14.30 -6.22 -12.01
C LEU A 241 14.18 -6.19 -10.48
N ASP A 242 12.92 -6.21 -9.98
CA ASP A 242 12.59 -6.33 -8.54
C ASP A 242 11.40 -7.30 -8.40
N PRO A 243 11.63 -8.63 -8.55
CA PRO A 243 10.59 -9.65 -8.60
C PRO A 243 9.96 -9.97 -7.24
#